data_eb274ebbdf2f2cc528cb104db41f2603
#
_entry.id   eb274ebbdf2f2cc528cb104db41f2603
#
_cell.length_a   1.000
_cell.length_b   1.000
_cell.length_c   1.000
_cell.angle_alpha   90.00
_cell.angle_beta   90.00
_cell.angle_gamma   90.00
#
_symmetry.space_group_name_H-M   'P 1'
#
loop_
_entity.id
_entity.type
_entity.pdbx_description
1 polymer ?
#
loop_
_entity_poly.entity_id
_entity_poly.type
_entity_poly.pdbx_seq_one_letter_code
_entity_poly.pdbx_strand_id
1 'polypeptide(L)'
;LPEVQDIVQRYLRRLRTICLLCAAVSVGLFFAPNSLFYVTVWVYFFFGSLALPYLPCLWGNRALQKLRDAHGWPAAPEDAAWKYGLLYYDPDDKRISVPKRIGKGSAVNLATLRGKIAMAVNVIAIVSILLVGPVLGVLDHTPARLELQVSPTVELQSYHGKTQKYTIPIDDITEVQVYS
;
A
#
# COMPACT_ATOMS: atom_id res chain seq x y z
N LEU A 1 23.53 18.54 22.94
CA LEU A 1 23.02 17.89 24.14
C LEU A 1 23.07 16.37 23.96
N PRO A 2 23.67 15.61 24.91
CA PRO A 2 23.84 14.17 24.75
C PRO A 2 22.49 13.43 24.57
N GLU A 3 21.46 13.87 25.26
CA GLU A 3 20.11 13.28 25.19
C GLU A 3 19.49 13.39 23.80
N VAL A 4 19.65 14.52 23.12
CA VAL A 4 19.19 14.70 21.73
C VAL A 4 19.94 13.77 20.79
N GLN A 5 21.28 13.66 20.97
CA GLN A 5 22.10 12.75 20.16
C GLN A 5 21.69 11.29 20.35
N ASP A 6 21.36 10.87 21.57
CA ASP A 6 20.89 9.51 21.85
C ASP A 6 19.53 9.21 21.17
N ILE A 7 18.58 10.16 21.19
CA ILE A 7 17.31 10.03 20.49
C ILE A 7 17.54 9.90 18.97
N VAL A 8 18.40 10.74 18.39
CA VAL A 8 18.74 10.70 16.96
C VAL A 8 19.42 9.38 16.59
N GLN A 9 20.36 8.90 17.41
CA GLN A 9 21.04 7.63 17.18
C GLN A 9 20.07 6.43 17.24
N ARG A 10 19.16 6.42 18.19
CA ARG A 10 18.09 5.39 18.27
C ARG A 10 17.17 5.44 17.07
N TYR A 11 16.79 6.63 16.64
CA TYR A 11 16.00 6.83 15.41
C TYR A 11 16.70 6.26 14.18
N LEU A 12 17.96 6.64 13.95
CA LEU A 12 18.75 6.19 12.80
C LEU A 12 18.98 4.67 12.83
N ARG A 13 19.23 4.10 14.01
CA ARG A 13 19.38 2.64 14.16
C ARG A 13 18.11 1.91 13.76
N ARG A 14 16.95 2.34 14.28
CA ARG A 14 15.63 1.74 13.93
C ARG A 14 15.33 1.88 12.45
N LEU A 15 15.55 3.07 11.89
CA LEU A 15 15.35 3.31 10.46
C LEU A 15 16.21 2.38 9.61
N ARG A 16 17.51 2.28 9.93
CA ARG A 16 18.43 1.38 9.22
C ARG A 16 17.99 -0.09 9.31
N THR A 17 17.57 -0.53 10.51
CA THR A 17 17.07 -1.90 10.68
C THR A 17 15.83 -2.16 9.82
N ILE A 18 14.85 -1.25 9.80
CA ILE A 18 13.65 -1.37 8.95
C ILE A 18 14.05 -1.43 7.47
N CYS A 19 14.92 -0.54 7.01
CA CYS A 19 15.38 -0.52 5.62
C CYS A 19 16.08 -1.83 5.23
N LEU A 20 16.94 -2.38 6.09
CA LEU A 20 17.62 -3.65 5.83
C LEU A 20 16.65 -4.83 5.81
N LEU A 21 15.68 -4.88 6.72
CA LEU A 21 14.63 -5.91 6.72
C LEU A 21 13.76 -5.82 5.46
N CYS A 22 13.34 -4.61 5.08
CA CYS A 22 12.57 -4.41 3.84
C CYS A 22 13.38 -4.84 2.61
N ALA A 23 14.67 -4.51 2.54
CA ALA A 23 15.55 -4.95 1.45
C ALA A 23 15.68 -6.48 1.40
N ALA A 24 15.88 -7.14 2.54
CA ALA A 24 15.97 -8.60 2.61
C ALA A 24 14.68 -9.28 2.16
N VAL A 25 13.52 -8.79 2.60
CA VAL A 25 12.21 -9.30 2.17
C VAL A 25 11.99 -9.05 0.68
N SER A 26 12.37 -7.88 0.14
CA SER A 26 12.27 -7.58 -1.30
C SER A 26 13.07 -8.58 -2.14
N VAL A 27 14.30 -8.91 -1.71
CA VAL A 27 15.13 -9.92 -2.37
C VAL A 27 14.46 -11.30 -2.31
N GLY A 28 13.91 -11.69 -1.15
CA GLY A 28 13.17 -12.96 -1.01
C GLY A 28 11.95 -13.04 -1.93
N LEU A 29 11.16 -11.97 -2.02
CA LEU A 29 9.99 -11.91 -2.89
C LEU A 29 10.35 -11.92 -4.38
N PHE A 30 11.54 -11.49 -4.76
CA PHE A 30 12.01 -11.55 -6.15
C PHE A 30 12.13 -13.00 -6.66
N PHE A 31 12.44 -13.95 -5.79
CA PHE A 31 12.54 -15.38 -6.12
C PHE A 31 11.21 -16.14 -5.94
N ALA A 32 10.13 -15.45 -5.54
CA ALA A 32 8.82 -16.07 -5.37
C ALA A 32 8.20 -16.44 -6.73
N PRO A 33 7.36 -17.49 -6.80
CA PRO A 33 6.67 -17.87 -8.02
C PRO A 33 5.76 -16.75 -8.54
N ASN A 34 5.66 -16.62 -9.86
CA ASN A 34 4.76 -15.67 -10.51
C ASN A 34 3.30 -16.17 -10.42
N SER A 35 2.66 -15.92 -9.29
CA SER A 35 1.24 -16.15 -9.11
C SER A 35 0.54 -14.90 -8.62
N LEU A 36 -0.77 -14.79 -8.84
CA LEU A 36 -1.58 -13.66 -8.38
C LEU A 36 -1.43 -13.43 -6.86
N PHE A 37 -1.30 -14.51 -6.08
CA PHE A 37 -1.08 -14.42 -4.64
C PHE A 37 0.22 -13.67 -4.31
N TYR A 38 1.35 -14.06 -4.93
CA TYR A 38 2.64 -13.42 -4.65
C TYR A 38 2.69 -11.97 -5.16
N VAL A 39 2.05 -11.67 -6.30
CA VAL A 39 1.91 -10.29 -6.79
C VAL A 39 1.14 -9.45 -5.77
N THR A 40 0.06 -9.97 -5.21
CA THR A 40 -0.72 -9.30 -4.16
C THR A 40 0.12 -9.05 -2.91
N VAL A 41 0.84 -10.07 -2.41
CA VAL A 41 1.76 -9.94 -1.28
C VAL A 41 2.83 -8.89 -1.55
N TRP A 42 3.39 -8.86 -2.77
CA TRP A 42 4.38 -7.88 -3.17
C TRP A 42 3.83 -6.45 -3.14
N VAL A 43 2.62 -6.23 -3.64
CA VAL A 43 1.95 -4.91 -3.60
C VAL A 43 1.75 -4.44 -2.16
N TYR A 44 1.23 -5.30 -1.27
CA TYR A 44 1.06 -4.96 0.15
C TYR A 44 2.39 -4.68 0.83
N PHE A 45 3.41 -5.50 0.54
CA PHE A 45 4.75 -5.29 1.07
C PHE A 45 5.34 -3.96 0.58
N PHE A 46 5.16 -3.61 -0.70
CA PHE A 46 5.63 -2.34 -1.26
C PHE A 46 5.02 -1.15 -0.50
N PHE A 47 3.70 -1.08 -0.37
CA PHE A 47 3.05 0.01 0.38
C PHE A 47 3.42 -0.01 1.86
N GLY A 48 3.52 -1.18 2.48
CA GLY A 48 3.99 -1.35 3.84
C GLY A 48 5.41 -0.83 4.04
N SER A 49 6.33 -1.14 3.14
CA SER A 49 7.72 -0.67 3.19
C SER A 49 7.86 0.84 3.06
N LEU A 50 6.93 1.51 2.35
CA LEU A 50 6.85 2.97 2.29
C LEU A 50 6.32 3.57 3.60
N ALA A 51 5.41 2.88 4.28
CA ALA A 51 4.79 3.36 5.53
C ALA A 51 5.67 3.11 6.77
N LEU A 52 6.35 1.97 6.84
CA LEU A 52 7.16 1.55 8.00
C LEU A 52 8.19 2.59 8.48
N PRO A 53 8.94 3.30 7.61
CA PRO A 53 9.90 4.32 8.03
C PRO A 53 9.30 5.50 8.79
N TYR A 54 7.99 5.73 8.65
CA TYR A 54 7.31 6.80 9.42
C TYR A 54 7.17 6.45 10.90
N LEU A 55 7.17 5.18 11.30
CA LEU A 55 7.07 4.77 12.72
C LEU A 55 8.22 5.28 13.57
N PRO A 56 9.51 5.08 13.21
CA PRO A 56 10.63 5.68 13.93
C PRO A 56 10.55 7.21 13.96
N CYS A 57 10.09 7.86 12.89
CA CYS A 57 9.89 9.30 12.82
C CYS A 57 8.88 9.79 13.87
N LEU A 58 7.73 9.12 14.00
CA LEU A 58 6.72 9.42 15.02
C LEU A 58 7.25 9.25 16.42
N TRP A 59 8.02 8.17 16.69
CA TRP A 59 8.62 7.92 18.00
C TRP A 59 9.71 8.93 18.32
N GLY A 60 10.59 9.25 17.37
CA GLY A 60 11.63 10.27 17.53
C GLY A 60 11.03 11.63 17.82
N ASN A 61 9.99 12.03 17.08
CA ASN A 61 9.30 13.31 17.29
C ASN A 61 8.64 13.38 18.68
N ARG A 62 7.97 12.30 19.12
CA ARG A 62 7.38 12.23 20.47
C ARG A 62 8.45 12.29 21.57
N ALA A 63 9.60 11.64 21.37
CA ALA A 63 10.69 11.67 22.33
C ALA A 63 11.30 13.07 22.43
N LEU A 64 11.49 13.77 21.30
CA LEU A 64 11.97 15.15 21.28
C LEU A 64 10.97 16.12 21.91
N GLN A 65 9.67 15.94 21.69
CA GLN A 65 8.65 16.75 22.35
C GLN A 65 8.67 16.58 23.87
N LYS A 66 8.78 15.34 24.36
CA LYS A 66 8.91 15.08 25.81
C LYS A 66 10.17 15.73 26.40
N LEU A 67 11.28 15.65 25.68
CA LEU A 67 12.54 16.26 26.13
C LEU A 67 12.43 17.79 26.16
N ARG A 68 11.82 18.38 25.14
CA ARG A 68 11.53 19.83 25.09
C ARG A 68 10.70 20.27 26.29
N ASP A 69 9.60 19.55 26.56
CA ASP A 69 8.67 19.88 27.62
C ASP A 69 9.32 19.71 29.01
N ALA A 70 10.19 18.71 29.19
CA ALA A 70 10.95 18.49 30.41
C ALA A 70 11.97 19.60 30.69
N HIS A 71 12.53 20.21 29.64
CA HIS A 71 13.50 21.32 29.77
C HIS A 71 12.85 22.71 29.70
N GLY A 72 11.51 22.78 29.51
CA GLY A 72 10.80 24.04 29.39
C GLY A 72 11.17 24.86 28.15
N TRP A 73 11.70 24.21 27.10
CA TRP A 73 12.06 24.94 25.87
C TRP A 73 10.83 25.40 25.12
N PRO A 74 10.85 26.64 24.60
CA PRO A 74 9.70 27.14 23.84
C PRO A 74 9.48 26.30 22.58
N ALA A 75 8.23 26.00 22.28
CA ALA A 75 7.85 25.43 21.01
C ALA A 75 8.05 26.46 19.89
N ALA A 76 8.62 26.04 18.76
CA ALA A 76 8.64 26.93 17.59
C ALA A 76 7.19 27.22 17.15
N PRO A 77 6.86 28.47 16.77
CA PRO A 77 5.51 28.85 16.32
C PRO A 77 4.98 27.93 15.22
N GLU A 78 5.85 27.50 14.34
CA GLU A 78 5.52 26.58 13.24
C GLU A 78 5.15 25.16 13.73
N ASP A 79 5.57 24.77 14.94
CA ASP A 79 5.32 23.42 15.47
C ASP A 79 3.85 23.18 15.74
N ALA A 80 3.08 24.22 16.04
CA ALA A 80 1.64 24.12 16.35
C ALA A 80 0.82 23.62 15.14
N ALA A 81 1.22 24.02 13.94
CA ALA A 81 0.57 23.62 12.69
C ALA A 81 0.88 22.18 12.27
N TRP A 82 1.97 21.59 12.77
CA TRP A 82 2.39 20.24 12.40
C TRP A 82 1.89 19.19 13.41
N LYS A 83 0.86 18.45 13.03
CA LYS A 83 0.34 17.34 13.85
C LYS A 83 1.27 16.12 13.68
N TYR A 84 1.77 15.61 14.81
CA TYR A 84 2.73 14.49 14.87
C TYR A 84 4.03 14.73 14.07
N GLY A 85 4.32 15.97 13.65
CA GLY A 85 5.47 16.31 12.82
C GLY A 85 5.37 15.87 11.35
N LEU A 86 4.23 15.35 10.92
CA LEU A 86 4.02 14.79 9.59
C LEU A 86 2.87 15.47 8.82
N LEU A 87 1.78 15.77 9.51
CA LEU A 87 0.56 16.31 8.91
C LEU A 87 0.48 17.81 9.19
N TYR A 88 0.34 18.59 8.14
CA TYR A 88 0.16 20.04 8.27
C TYR A 88 -1.33 20.38 8.38
N TYR A 89 -1.68 21.11 9.43
CA TYR A 89 -3.04 21.57 9.70
C TYR A 89 -3.00 22.98 10.28
N ASP A 90 -3.24 23.97 9.43
CA ASP A 90 -3.30 25.38 9.80
C ASP A 90 -4.52 26.03 9.14
N PRO A 91 -5.56 26.41 9.94
CA PRO A 91 -6.76 27.06 9.42
C PRO A 91 -6.50 28.46 8.87
N ASP A 92 -5.47 29.15 9.38
CA ASP A 92 -5.16 30.52 9.02
C ASP A 92 -4.32 30.59 7.73
N ASP A 93 -3.64 29.50 7.38
CA ASP A 93 -2.89 29.38 6.16
C ASP A 93 -3.78 28.90 4.99
N LYS A 94 -4.03 29.78 4.04
CA LYS A 94 -4.86 29.49 2.85
C LYS A 94 -4.16 28.64 1.78
N ARG A 95 -2.85 28.41 1.92
CA ARG A 95 -2.09 27.58 0.98
C ARG A 95 -2.53 26.12 1.06
N ILE A 96 -2.72 25.49 -0.10
CA ILE A 96 -3.09 24.07 -0.18
C ILE A 96 -1.85 23.21 0.06
N SER A 97 -0.71 23.65 -0.41
CA SER A 97 0.57 22.96 -0.35
C SER A 97 1.62 23.82 0.34
N VAL A 98 2.32 23.25 1.32
CA VAL A 98 3.38 23.89 2.08
C VAL A 98 4.65 23.06 2.01
N PRO A 99 5.84 23.66 2.11
CA PRO A 99 7.09 22.90 2.16
C PRO A 99 7.06 21.89 3.31
N LYS A 100 7.58 20.69 3.07
CA LYS A 100 7.74 19.71 4.17
C LYS A 100 8.74 20.25 5.20
N ARG A 101 8.43 20.01 6.46
CA ARG A 101 9.34 20.35 7.58
C ARG A 101 10.64 19.54 7.53
N ILE A 102 10.58 18.29 7.12
CA ILE A 102 11.71 17.38 7.03
C ILE A 102 11.73 16.77 5.62
N GLY A 103 12.90 16.83 4.99
CA GLY A 103 13.11 16.30 3.64
C GLY A 103 12.68 17.24 2.52
N LYS A 104 12.72 16.75 1.28
CA LYS A 104 12.28 17.47 0.10
C LYS A 104 10.81 17.19 -0.20
N GLY A 105 10.10 18.16 -0.78
CA GLY A 105 8.73 18.00 -1.22
C GLY A 105 7.75 18.90 -0.48
N SER A 106 6.46 18.68 -0.69
CA SER A 106 5.38 19.45 -0.09
C SER A 106 4.46 18.57 0.76
N ALA A 107 3.80 19.21 1.72
CA ALA A 107 2.72 18.63 2.50
C ALA A 107 1.43 19.36 2.16
N VAL A 108 0.32 18.65 2.26
CA VAL A 108 -1.01 19.22 2.01
C VAL A 108 -1.58 19.80 3.32
N ASN A 109 -2.14 21.02 3.24
CA ASN A 109 -2.82 21.62 4.38
C ASN A 109 -4.21 20.99 4.56
N LEU A 110 -4.33 20.15 5.57
CA LEU A 110 -5.58 19.44 5.89
C LEU A 110 -6.65 20.33 6.56
N ALA A 111 -6.33 21.59 6.90
CA ALA A 111 -7.33 22.54 7.36
C ALA A 111 -8.20 23.06 6.21
N THR A 112 -7.65 23.13 5.00
CA THR A 112 -8.37 23.61 3.81
C THR A 112 -9.28 22.53 3.21
N LEU A 113 -10.43 22.91 2.66
CA LEU A 113 -11.34 21.97 1.98
C LEU A 113 -10.63 21.29 0.79
N ARG A 114 -9.88 22.05 -0.02
CA ARG A 114 -9.12 21.51 -1.17
C ARG A 114 -8.06 20.52 -0.71
N GLY A 115 -7.39 20.77 0.41
CA GLY A 115 -6.42 19.86 1.00
C GLY A 115 -7.06 18.56 1.49
N LYS A 116 -8.23 18.63 2.11
CA LYS A 116 -9.01 17.44 2.52
C LYS A 116 -9.42 16.60 1.31
N ILE A 117 -9.90 17.25 0.24
CA ILE A 117 -10.26 16.56 -1.01
C ILE A 117 -9.03 15.88 -1.62
N ALA A 118 -7.91 16.60 -1.75
CA ALA A 118 -6.68 16.03 -2.28
C ALA A 118 -6.20 14.82 -1.47
N MET A 119 -6.26 14.89 -0.13
CA MET A 119 -5.92 13.77 0.72
C MET A 119 -6.91 12.60 0.54
N ALA A 120 -8.21 12.86 0.49
CA ALA A 120 -9.22 11.83 0.28
C ALA A 120 -9.02 11.10 -1.05
N VAL A 121 -8.76 11.83 -2.14
CA VAL A 121 -8.45 11.24 -3.46
C VAL A 121 -7.22 10.34 -3.39
N ASN A 122 -6.15 10.77 -2.72
CA ASN A 122 -4.95 9.93 -2.55
C ASN A 122 -5.25 8.67 -1.74
N VAL A 123 -6.00 8.78 -0.64
CA VAL A 123 -6.38 7.62 0.18
C VAL A 123 -7.25 6.65 -0.62
N ILE A 124 -8.24 7.14 -1.36
CA ILE A 124 -9.10 6.32 -2.22
C ILE A 124 -8.25 5.60 -3.28
N ALA A 125 -7.33 6.29 -3.94
CA ALA A 125 -6.44 5.69 -4.94
C ALA A 125 -5.59 4.57 -4.34
N ILE A 126 -4.98 4.78 -3.17
CA ILE A 126 -4.19 3.76 -2.47
C ILE A 126 -5.07 2.56 -2.10
N VAL A 127 -6.24 2.80 -1.50
CA VAL A 127 -7.19 1.74 -1.12
C VAL A 127 -7.65 0.95 -2.35
N SER A 128 -7.95 1.64 -3.46
CA SER A 128 -8.34 0.98 -4.71
C SER A 128 -7.24 0.04 -5.22
N ILE A 129 -5.98 0.47 -5.22
CA ILE A 129 -4.84 -0.36 -5.60
C ILE A 129 -4.70 -1.57 -4.68
N LEU A 130 -4.84 -1.37 -3.37
CA LEU A 130 -4.76 -2.47 -2.39
C LEU A 130 -5.91 -3.47 -2.53
N LEU A 131 -7.06 -3.07 -3.01
CA LEU A 131 -8.22 -3.95 -3.21
C LEU A 131 -8.14 -4.77 -4.51
N VAL A 132 -7.34 -4.37 -5.50
CA VAL A 132 -7.24 -5.08 -6.79
C VAL A 132 -6.85 -6.55 -6.59
N GLY A 133 -5.80 -6.83 -5.80
CA GLY A 133 -5.35 -8.20 -5.58
C GLY A 133 -6.41 -9.12 -4.94
N PRO A 134 -7.02 -8.74 -3.80
CA PRO A 134 -8.10 -9.52 -3.20
C PRO A 134 -9.30 -9.72 -4.11
N VAL A 135 -9.73 -8.67 -4.84
CA VAL A 135 -10.87 -8.77 -5.76
C VAL A 135 -10.57 -9.77 -6.89
N LEU A 136 -9.39 -9.66 -7.51
CA LEU A 136 -8.97 -10.61 -8.55
C LEU A 136 -8.82 -12.02 -7.98
N GLY A 137 -8.32 -12.18 -6.76
CA GLY A 137 -8.21 -13.47 -6.09
C GLY A 137 -9.57 -14.12 -5.84
N VAL A 138 -10.57 -13.36 -5.40
CA VAL A 138 -11.95 -13.86 -5.26
C VAL A 138 -12.53 -14.26 -6.61
N LEU A 139 -12.32 -13.45 -7.65
CA LEU A 139 -12.81 -13.75 -9.00
C LEU A 139 -12.14 -15.01 -9.58
N ASP A 140 -10.86 -15.20 -9.35
CA ASP A 140 -10.10 -16.36 -9.81
C ASP A 140 -10.50 -17.66 -9.09
N HIS A 141 -10.87 -17.57 -7.80
CA HIS A 141 -11.35 -18.71 -7.00
C HIS A 141 -12.84 -19.01 -7.20
N THR A 142 -13.57 -18.17 -7.96
CA THR A 142 -14.95 -18.51 -8.35
C THR A 142 -14.86 -19.62 -9.38
N PRO A 143 -15.29 -20.86 -9.07
CA PRO A 143 -15.11 -21.99 -9.98
C PRO A 143 -15.79 -21.67 -11.30
N ALA A 144 -15.00 -21.70 -12.38
CA ALA A 144 -15.56 -21.69 -13.71
C ALA A 144 -16.45 -22.94 -13.83
N ARG A 145 -17.76 -22.75 -13.92
CA ARG A 145 -18.68 -23.86 -14.13
C ARG A 145 -18.51 -24.29 -15.59
N LEU A 146 -17.74 -25.35 -15.79
CA LEU A 146 -17.60 -26.02 -17.09
C LEU A 146 -18.75 -27.02 -17.20
N GLU A 147 -19.70 -26.73 -18.02
CA GLU A 147 -20.73 -27.71 -18.42
C GLU A 147 -20.36 -28.27 -19.80
N LEU A 148 -20.05 -29.55 -19.82
CA LEU A 148 -19.85 -30.31 -21.04
C LEU A 148 -21.19 -31.00 -21.42
N GLN A 149 -21.86 -30.51 -22.48
CA GLN A 149 -23.02 -31.20 -23.04
C GLN A 149 -22.56 -31.98 -24.27
N VAL A 150 -22.68 -33.31 -24.19
CA VAL A 150 -22.43 -34.21 -25.30
C VAL A 150 -23.77 -34.52 -25.96
N SER A 151 -24.03 -33.86 -27.08
CA SER A 151 -25.11 -34.11 -28.02
C SER A 151 -24.46 -34.12 -29.41
N PRO A 152 -25.11 -34.33 -30.57
CA PRO A 152 -24.33 -34.44 -31.84
C PRO A 152 -23.20 -33.42 -32.03
N THR A 153 -23.11 -32.43 -31.19
CA THR A 153 -21.99 -31.49 -31.03
C THR A 153 -21.58 -31.43 -29.58
N VAL A 154 -20.25 -31.34 -29.31
CA VAL A 154 -19.72 -31.08 -27.95
C VAL A 154 -19.78 -29.57 -27.70
N GLU A 155 -20.59 -29.17 -26.76
CA GLU A 155 -20.69 -27.78 -26.34
C GLU A 155 -19.93 -27.58 -25.01
N LEU A 156 -18.89 -26.76 -25.05
CA LEU A 156 -18.14 -26.32 -23.85
C LEU A 156 -18.66 -24.92 -23.46
N GLN A 157 -19.29 -24.83 -22.31
CA GLN A 157 -19.74 -23.56 -21.76
C GLN A 157 -18.84 -23.19 -20.57
N SER A 158 -18.09 -22.09 -20.69
CA SER A 158 -17.31 -21.52 -19.61
C SER A 158 -18.05 -20.33 -19.00
N TYR A 159 -18.33 -20.40 -17.70
CA TYR A 159 -18.95 -19.33 -16.93
C TYR A 159 -17.90 -18.60 -16.10
N HIS A 160 -17.14 -17.71 -16.75
CA HIS A 160 -16.27 -16.78 -16.03
C HIS A 160 -16.74 -15.34 -16.35
N GLY A 161 -17.76 -14.87 -15.63
CA GLY A 161 -18.30 -13.52 -15.80
C GLY A 161 -19.00 -13.20 -17.12
N LYS A 162 -18.70 -13.94 -18.21
CA LYS A 162 -19.39 -13.93 -19.51
C LYS A 162 -19.45 -15.36 -20.01
N THR A 163 -20.64 -15.80 -20.38
CA THR A 163 -20.85 -17.11 -21.00
C THR A 163 -20.14 -17.15 -22.35
N GLN A 164 -19.02 -17.84 -22.43
CA GLN A 164 -18.39 -18.19 -23.71
C GLN A 164 -18.82 -19.60 -24.09
N LYS A 165 -19.48 -19.73 -25.22
CA LYS A 165 -19.96 -21.00 -25.76
C LYS A 165 -19.05 -21.41 -26.91
N TYR A 166 -18.38 -22.53 -26.74
CA TYR A 166 -17.60 -23.16 -27.81
C TYR A 166 -18.35 -24.40 -28.27
N THR A 167 -18.64 -24.49 -29.55
CA THR A 167 -19.30 -25.64 -30.14
C THR A 167 -18.28 -26.35 -31.04
N ILE A 168 -17.96 -27.59 -30.71
CA ILE A 168 -17.02 -28.42 -31.49
C ILE A 168 -17.83 -29.60 -32.06
N PRO A 169 -17.84 -29.81 -33.37
CA PRO A 169 -18.40 -31.00 -33.95
C PRO A 169 -17.70 -32.26 -33.43
N ILE A 170 -18.45 -33.33 -33.13
CA ILE A 170 -17.84 -34.58 -32.61
C ILE A 170 -16.82 -35.15 -33.61
N ASP A 171 -17.06 -35.00 -34.87
CA ASP A 171 -16.20 -35.52 -35.95
C ASP A 171 -14.84 -34.82 -36.01
N ASP A 172 -14.70 -33.63 -35.40
CA ASP A 172 -13.45 -32.87 -35.31
C ASP A 172 -12.63 -33.25 -34.08
N ILE A 173 -13.13 -34.10 -33.17
CA ILE A 173 -12.44 -34.52 -31.96
C ILE A 173 -11.59 -35.75 -32.26
N THR A 174 -10.29 -35.57 -32.39
CA THR A 174 -9.33 -36.64 -32.69
C THR A 174 -8.80 -37.34 -31.46
N GLU A 175 -8.73 -36.65 -30.31
CA GLU A 175 -8.19 -37.20 -29.05
C GLU A 175 -8.78 -36.47 -27.85
N VAL A 176 -9.08 -37.20 -26.77
CA VAL A 176 -9.47 -36.66 -25.47
C VAL A 176 -8.46 -37.11 -24.42
N GLN A 177 -7.74 -36.17 -23.84
CA GLN A 177 -6.83 -36.44 -22.73
C GLN A 177 -7.41 -35.85 -21.44
N VAL A 178 -7.50 -36.68 -20.40
CA VAL A 178 -7.94 -36.27 -19.05
C VAL A 178 -6.71 -36.15 -18.16
N TYR A 179 -6.45 -34.95 -17.67
CA TYR A 179 -5.41 -34.68 -16.69
C TYR A 179 -6.06 -34.58 -15.30
N SER A 180 -5.60 -35.37 -14.35
CA SER A 180 -6.00 -35.34 -12.93
C SER A 180 -5.00 -34.54 -12.08
#